data_144cd07c4094ad2cd4e2c3ec53d8e996
#
_entry.id   144cd07c4094ad2cd4e2c3ec53d8e996
#
_cell.length_a   1.000
_cell.length_b   1.000
_cell.length_c   1.000
_cell.angle_alpha   90.00
_cell.angle_beta   90.00
_cell.angle_gamma   90.00
#
_symmetry.space_group_name_H-M   'P 1'
#
loop_
_entity.id
_entity.type
_entity.pdbx_description
1 polymer ?
#
loop_
_entity_poly.entity_id
_entity_poly.type
_entity_poly.pdbx_seq_one_letter_code
_entity_poly.pdbx_strand_id
1 'polypeptide(L)'
;MEAEHRSHLRDATRDDEPLLEAMTVEAVYLPDGSDPVSRSLLDDPRLRRYFEGFGTQPDDVGVVATCEGVDVGACWARCFSPDAPGYGWVAADVPELSIAIADPWRGRGLGTLMLRTLLDRLAVRGCRQVSLSVDPASPARRLYERLDFLHLGWEGTSMTMIRQLGTAAR
;
A
#
# COMPACT_ATOMS: atom_id res chain seq x y z
N MET A 1 16.41 -11.26 -27.49
CA MET A 1 15.37 -10.22 -27.63
C MET A 1 14.54 -10.30 -26.36
N GLU A 2 14.90 -9.49 -25.35
CA GLU A 2 14.10 -9.37 -24.13
C GLU A 2 12.78 -8.73 -24.51
N ALA A 3 11.68 -9.45 -24.33
CA ALA A 3 10.36 -8.88 -24.44
C ALA A 3 10.27 -7.77 -23.38
N GLU A 4 10.26 -6.50 -23.81
CA GLU A 4 9.89 -5.39 -22.95
C GLU A 4 8.49 -5.69 -22.42
N HIS A 5 8.42 -6.20 -21.20
CA HIS A 5 7.18 -6.38 -20.48
C HIS A 5 6.55 -5.01 -20.33
N ARG A 6 5.58 -4.70 -21.17
CA ARG A 6 4.86 -3.42 -21.11
C ARG A 6 4.08 -3.38 -19.82
N SER A 7 4.68 -2.81 -18.80
CA SER A 7 3.99 -2.45 -17.57
C SER A 7 3.46 -1.04 -17.70
N HIS A 8 2.24 -0.80 -17.25
CA HIS A 8 1.68 0.53 -17.13
C HIS A 8 0.96 0.67 -15.78
N LEU A 9 0.83 1.90 -15.31
CA LEU A 9 0.08 2.22 -14.12
C LEU A 9 -1.23 2.89 -14.51
N ARG A 10 -2.29 2.55 -13.79
CA ARG A 10 -3.59 3.19 -13.88
C ARG A 10 -4.11 3.59 -12.50
N ASP A 11 -5.09 4.46 -12.46
CA ASP A 11 -5.78 4.76 -11.21
C ASP A 11 -6.57 3.56 -10.72
N ALA A 12 -6.53 3.33 -9.41
CA ALA A 12 -7.46 2.41 -8.78
C ALA A 12 -8.84 3.07 -8.66
N THR A 13 -9.87 2.31 -8.89
CA THR A 13 -11.27 2.72 -8.82
C THR A 13 -12.05 1.86 -7.82
N ARG A 14 -13.30 2.19 -7.59
CA ARG A 14 -14.18 1.37 -6.75
C ARG A 14 -14.36 -0.06 -7.26
N ASP A 15 -14.18 -0.29 -8.54
CA ASP A 15 -14.32 -1.61 -9.16
C ASP A 15 -13.10 -2.51 -8.87
N ASP A 16 -12.03 -1.93 -8.32
CA ASP A 16 -10.82 -2.65 -7.94
C ASP A 16 -10.88 -3.24 -6.51
N GLU A 17 -11.98 -3.09 -5.79
CA GLU A 17 -12.11 -3.66 -4.45
C GLU A 17 -11.70 -5.14 -4.37
N PRO A 18 -12.11 -6.04 -5.30
CA PRO A 18 -11.66 -7.43 -5.29
C PRO A 18 -10.15 -7.60 -5.48
N LEU A 19 -9.52 -6.73 -6.27
CA LEU A 19 -8.06 -6.71 -6.43
C LEU A 19 -7.39 -6.25 -5.13
N LEU A 20 -7.89 -5.19 -4.49
CA LEU A 20 -7.34 -4.68 -3.23
C LEU A 20 -7.51 -5.68 -2.09
N GLU A 21 -8.61 -6.45 -2.07
CA GLU A 21 -8.79 -7.58 -1.16
C GLU A 21 -7.67 -8.61 -1.33
N ALA A 22 -7.43 -9.06 -2.57
CA ALA A 22 -6.38 -10.02 -2.87
C ALA A 22 -4.99 -9.45 -2.51
N MET A 23 -4.73 -8.18 -2.81
CA MET A 23 -3.46 -7.51 -2.49
C MET A 23 -3.29 -7.28 -0.98
N THR A 24 -4.37 -7.14 -0.21
CA THR A 24 -4.29 -7.06 1.25
C THR A 24 -3.76 -8.38 1.84
N VAL A 25 -4.20 -9.51 1.33
CA VAL A 25 -3.65 -10.83 1.72
C VAL A 25 -2.19 -10.94 1.31
N GLU A 26 -1.86 -10.54 0.08
CA GLU A 26 -0.51 -10.59 -0.46
C GLU A 26 0.48 -9.67 0.29
N ALA A 27 -0.01 -8.58 0.87
CA ALA A 27 0.78 -7.63 1.66
C ALA A 27 1.23 -8.17 3.02
N VAL A 28 0.58 -9.24 3.52
CA VAL A 28 0.98 -9.84 4.80
C VAL A 28 2.32 -10.52 4.64
N TYR A 29 3.31 -10.03 5.42
CA TYR A 29 4.63 -10.65 5.43
C TYR A 29 4.59 -12.00 6.15
N LEU A 30 5.13 -13.00 5.50
CA LEU A 30 5.37 -14.32 6.07
C LEU A 30 6.88 -14.62 6.01
N PRO A 31 7.51 -15.06 7.13
CA PRO A 31 8.84 -15.60 7.10
C PRO A 31 8.95 -16.83 6.18
N ASP A 32 10.12 -17.06 5.63
CA ASP A 32 10.39 -18.26 4.82
C ASP A 32 10.00 -19.54 5.56
N GLY A 33 9.31 -20.44 4.88
CA GLY A 33 8.84 -21.70 5.44
C GLY A 33 7.53 -21.61 6.24
N SER A 34 6.91 -20.46 6.31
CA SER A 34 5.58 -20.32 6.90
C SER A 34 4.50 -20.92 5.98
N ASP A 35 3.39 -21.38 6.60
CA ASP A 35 2.21 -21.76 5.83
C ASP A 35 1.65 -20.56 5.07
N PRO A 36 1.06 -20.76 3.87
CA PRO A 36 0.41 -19.69 3.13
C PRO A 36 -0.64 -18.97 3.96
N VAL A 37 -0.76 -17.65 3.77
CA VAL A 37 -1.80 -16.86 4.43
C VAL A 37 -3.17 -17.43 4.08
N SER A 38 -3.94 -17.80 5.10
CA SER A 38 -5.32 -18.19 4.89
C SER A 38 -6.19 -16.96 4.61
N ARG A 39 -7.13 -17.10 3.67
CA ARG A 39 -8.15 -16.04 3.43
C ARG A 39 -9.02 -15.76 4.65
N SER A 40 -9.05 -16.65 5.64
CA SER A 40 -9.70 -16.39 6.93
C SER A 40 -9.12 -15.20 7.68
N LEU A 41 -7.92 -14.74 7.30
CA LEU A 41 -7.36 -13.49 7.80
C LEU A 41 -8.27 -12.29 7.51
N LEU A 42 -9.01 -12.35 6.40
CA LEU A 42 -9.98 -11.30 6.00
C LEU A 42 -11.26 -11.31 6.85
N ASP A 43 -11.42 -12.27 7.76
CA ASP A 43 -12.49 -12.25 8.77
C ASP A 43 -12.20 -11.19 9.86
N ASP A 44 -10.94 -10.72 9.95
CA ASP A 44 -10.58 -9.61 10.83
C ASP A 44 -11.09 -8.28 10.25
N PRO A 45 -12.02 -7.59 10.96
CA PRO A 45 -12.57 -6.32 10.51
C PRO A 45 -11.49 -5.24 10.31
N ARG A 46 -10.36 -5.33 11.01
CA ARG A 46 -9.26 -4.38 10.92
C ARG A 46 -8.56 -4.47 9.57
N LEU A 47 -8.40 -5.68 9.03
CA LEU A 47 -7.84 -5.88 7.69
C LEU A 47 -8.82 -5.48 6.59
N ARG A 48 -10.11 -5.75 6.79
CA ARG A 48 -11.14 -5.40 5.81
C ARG A 48 -11.26 -3.91 5.56
N ARG A 49 -10.92 -3.07 6.54
CA ARG A 49 -10.91 -1.60 6.39
C ARG A 49 -9.99 -1.11 5.28
N TYR A 50 -8.95 -1.89 4.94
CA TYR A 50 -8.00 -1.48 3.90
C TYR A 50 -8.60 -1.50 2.50
N PHE A 51 -9.61 -2.32 2.24
CA PHE A 51 -10.18 -2.47 0.90
C PHE A 51 -11.70 -2.27 0.82
N GLU A 52 -12.46 -2.61 1.85
CA GLU A 52 -13.91 -2.50 1.80
C GLU A 52 -14.38 -1.07 1.51
N GLY A 53 -15.25 -0.94 0.50
CA GLY A 53 -15.79 0.35 0.09
C GLY A 53 -14.74 1.31 -0.48
N PHE A 54 -13.61 0.81 -0.99
CA PHE A 54 -12.63 1.67 -1.65
C PHE A 54 -13.25 2.45 -2.80
N GLY A 55 -12.85 3.71 -2.94
CA GLY A 55 -13.38 4.63 -3.94
C GLY A 55 -14.70 5.31 -3.55
N THR A 56 -15.21 5.07 -2.34
CA THR A 56 -16.40 5.76 -1.80
C THR A 56 -16.05 6.97 -0.95
N GLN A 57 -14.81 7.04 -0.45
CA GLN A 57 -14.32 8.17 0.33
C GLN A 57 -13.51 9.11 -0.56
N PRO A 58 -13.60 10.43 -0.37
CA PRO A 58 -12.87 11.40 -1.20
C PRO A 58 -11.35 11.29 -1.05
N ASP A 59 -10.88 10.74 0.07
CA ASP A 59 -9.46 10.59 0.37
C ASP A 59 -8.86 9.27 -0.16
N ASP A 60 -9.68 8.38 -0.72
CA ASP A 60 -9.20 7.14 -1.33
C ASP A 60 -8.37 7.44 -2.59
N VAL A 61 -7.13 7.02 -2.58
CA VAL A 61 -6.19 7.18 -3.70
C VAL A 61 -5.48 5.87 -3.94
N GLY A 62 -5.42 5.41 -5.16
CA GLY A 62 -4.71 4.17 -5.48
C GLY A 62 -4.17 4.11 -6.90
N VAL A 63 -3.18 3.25 -7.04
CA VAL A 63 -2.48 2.95 -8.29
C VAL A 63 -2.46 1.45 -8.48
N VAL A 64 -2.84 0.99 -9.64
CA VAL A 64 -2.75 -0.42 -10.07
C VAL A 64 -1.67 -0.57 -11.11
N ALA A 65 -0.81 -1.56 -10.93
CA ALA A 65 0.17 -1.96 -11.93
C ALA A 65 -0.42 -3.09 -12.80
N THR A 66 -0.43 -2.87 -14.09
CA THR A 66 -0.87 -3.85 -15.11
C THR A 66 0.32 -4.26 -15.96
N CYS A 67 0.53 -5.55 -16.13
CA CYS A 67 1.56 -6.12 -16.99
C CYS A 67 0.90 -7.11 -17.94
N GLU A 68 1.17 -6.95 -19.23
CA GLU A 68 0.61 -7.84 -20.29
C GLU A 68 -0.93 -7.97 -20.22
N GLY A 69 -1.61 -6.90 -19.79
CA GLY A 69 -3.07 -6.88 -19.67
C GLY A 69 -3.61 -7.51 -18.37
N VAL A 70 -2.75 -7.90 -17.46
CA VAL A 70 -3.13 -8.48 -16.16
C VAL A 70 -2.75 -7.51 -15.03
N ASP A 71 -3.65 -7.28 -14.09
CA ASP A 71 -3.37 -6.50 -12.89
C ASP A 71 -2.52 -7.33 -11.92
N VAL A 72 -1.30 -6.87 -11.66
CA VAL A 72 -0.28 -7.64 -10.94
C VAL A 72 0.12 -7.04 -9.59
N GLY A 73 -0.39 -5.87 -9.27
CA GLY A 73 -0.11 -5.21 -8.01
C GLY A 73 -0.93 -3.95 -7.82
N ALA A 74 -0.99 -3.49 -6.58
CA ALA A 74 -1.64 -2.24 -6.23
C ALA A 74 -0.90 -1.54 -5.10
N CYS A 75 -0.98 -0.21 -5.10
CA CYS A 75 -0.54 0.65 -4.02
C CYS A 75 -1.64 1.68 -3.77
N TRP A 76 -2.19 1.72 -2.57
CA TRP A 76 -3.33 2.58 -2.26
C TRP A 76 -3.25 3.15 -0.87
N ALA A 77 -3.95 4.24 -0.63
CA ALA A 77 -3.99 4.94 0.65
C ALA A 77 -5.41 5.32 1.01
N ARG A 78 -5.72 5.27 2.29
CA ARG A 78 -7.00 5.63 2.90
C ARG A 78 -6.78 6.36 4.21
N CYS A 79 -7.68 7.27 4.55
CA CYS A 79 -7.76 7.82 5.89
C CYS A 79 -8.67 6.94 6.77
N PHE A 80 -8.22 6.70 8.00
CA PHE A 80 -8.99 5.97 9.01
C PHE A 80 -9.36 6.90 10.18
N SER A 81 -10.43 6.57 10.87
CA SER A 81 -10.84 7.30 12.07
C SER A 81 -10.14 6.78 13.32
N PRO A 82 -10.05 7.58 14.40
CA PRO A 82 -9.52 7.11 15.68
C PRO A 82 -10.32 5.97 16.30
N ASP A 83 -11.62 5.84 15.98
CA ASP A 83 -12.48 4.76 16.46
C ASP A 83 -12.30 3.45 15.66
N ALA A 84 -11.72 3.56 14.46
CA ALA A 84 -11.49 2.44 13.57
C ALA A 84 -10.13 2.58 12.86
N PRO A 85 -9.01 2.57 13.63
CA PRO A 85 -7.68 2.80 13.07
C PRO A 85 -7.18 1.59 12.27
N GLY A 86 -6.30 1.86 11.29
CA GLY A 86 -5.45 0.86 10.68
C GLY A 86 -4.26 0.50 11.59
N TYR A 87 -3.41 -0.41 11.14
CA TYR A 87 -2.22 -0.83 11.90
C TYR A 87 -1.12 0.23 11.95
N GLY A 88 -1.04 1.09 10.94
CA GLY A 88 -0.09 2.21 10.86
C GLY A 88 -0.76 3.57 11.06
N TRP A 89 -1.90 3.61 11.74
CA TRP A 89 -2.65 4.84 11.96
C TRP A 89 -1.86 5.86 12.81
N VAL A 90 -1.88 7.11 12.37
CA VAL A 90 -1.21 8.23 13.04
C VAL A 90 -2.20 9.31 13.43
N ALA A 91 -3.01 9.76 12.48
CA ALA A 91 -4.05 10.77 12.69
C ALA A 91 -5.13 10.66 11.59
N ALA A 92 -6.29 11.25 11.82
CA ALA A 92 -7.43 11.14 10.90
C ALA A 92 -7.18 11.78 9.52
N ASP A 93 -6.27 12.74 9.44
CA ASP A 93 -5.88 13.44 8.21
C ASP A 93 -4.58 12.92 7.57
N VAL A 94 -4.00 11.87 8.14
CA VAL A 94 -2.82 11.18 7.61
C VAL A 94 -3.25 9.88 6.96
N PRO A 95 -3.27 9.79 5.61
CA PRO A 95 -3.59 8.55 4.94
C PRO A 95 -2.55 7.48 5.27
N GLU A 96 -3.03 6.24 5.44
CA GLU A 96 -2.20 5.06 5.58
C GLU A 96 -2.16 4.31 4.27
N LEU A 97 -0.97 3.99 3.78
CA LEU A 97 -0.80 3.27 2.53
C LEU A 97 -0.59 1.77 2.73
N SER A 98 -1.01 1.05 1.72
CA SER A 98 -0.72 -0.38 1.51
C SER A 98 -0.13 -0.59 0.14
N ILE A 99 0.71 -1.59 -0.01
CA ILE A 99 1.29 -1.98 -1.29
C ILE A 99 1.50 -3.49 -1.34
N ALA A 100 1.16 -4.10 -2.46
CA ALA A 100 1.50 -5.48 -2.74
C ALA A 100 1.67 -5.72 -4.24
N ILE A 101 2.51 -6.69 -4.57
CA ILE A 101 2.77 -7.16 -5.92
C ILE A 101 2.72 -8.68 -5.89
N ALA A 102 1.99 -9.27 -6.84
CA ALA A 102 1.95 -10.72 -7.02
C ALA A 102 3.35 -11.29 -7.22
N ASP A 103 3.62 -12.42 -6.58
CA ASP A 103 4.96 -13.00 -6.44
C ASP A 103 5.78 -13.08 -7.74
N PRO A 104 5.24 -13.57 -8.88
CA PRO A 104 6.01 -13.66 -10.12
C PRO A 104 6.51 -12.31 -10.67
N TRP A 105 5.93 -11.20 -10.19
CA TRP A 105 6.21 -9.84 -10.68
C TRP A 105 7.07 -9.01 -9.74
N ARG A 106 7.45 -9.56 -8.59
CA ARG A 106 8.34 -8.90 -7.62
C ARG A 106 9.77 -8.76 -8.15
N GLY A 107 10.52 -7.83 -7.57
CA GLY A 107 11.93 -7.60 -7.94
C GLY A 107 12.14 -6.93 -9.30
N ARG A 108 11.10 -6.39 -9.92
CA ARG A 108 11.16 -5.74 -11.24
C ARG A 108 11.01 -4.21 -11.19
N GLY A 109 11.14 -3.61 -10.01
CA GLY A 109 11.01 -2.16 -9.83
C GLY A 109 9.58 -1.62 -9.76
N LEU A 110 8.55 -2.46 -9.93
CA LEU A 110 7.14 -2.03 -9.90
C LEU A 110 6.75 -1.40 -8.56
N GLY A 111 7.23 -1.94 -7.45
CA GLY A 111 6.93 -1.40 -6.12
C GLY A 111 7.41 0.04 -5.96
N THR A 112 8.62 0.33 -6.40
CA THR A 112 9.18 1.68 -6.37
C THR A 112 8.38 2.62 -7.26
N LEU A 113 8.01 2.17 -8.46
CA LEU A 113 7.24 2.97 -9.43
C LEU A 113 5.85 3.30 -8.89
N MET A 114 5.11 2.29 -8.41
CA MET A 114 3.78 2.49 -7.83
C MET A 114 3.81 3.42 -6.62
N LEU A 115 4.77 3.19 -5.72
CA LEU A 115 4.86 3.96 -4.48
C LEU A 115 5.18 5.43 -4.77
N ARG A 116 6.15 5.72 -5.65
CA ARG A 116 6.44 7.10 -6.08
C ARG A 116 5.21 7.77 -6.69
N THR A 117 4.52 7.07 -7.58
CA THR A 117 3.31 7.60 -8.23
C THR A 117 2.21 7.90 -7.21
N LEU A 118 1.99 7.02 -6.22
CA LEU A 118 1.02 7.27 -5.16
C LEU A 118 1.41 8.48 -4.31
N LEU A 119 2.68 8.58 -3.91
CA LEU A 119 3.18 9.70 -3.11
C LEU A 119 2.99 11.04 -3.82
N ASP A 120 3.28 11.10 -5.13
CA ASP A 120 3.07 12.30 -5.94
C ASP A 120 1.58 12.68 -5.99
N ARG A 121 0.68 11.70 -6.15
CA ARG A 121 -0.77 11.94 -6.13
C ARG A 121 -1.28 12.45 -4.79
N LEU A 122 -0.79 11.90 -3.69
CA LEU A 122 -1.12 12.36 -2.35
C LEU A 122 -0.63 13.80 -2.12
N ALA A 123 0.59 14.13 -2.56
CA ALA A 123 1.13 15.48 -2.46
C ALA A 123 0.31 16.49 -3.28
N VAL A 124 -0.10 16.14 -4.51
CA VAL A 124 -0.98 16.98 -5.35
C VAL A 124 -2.33 17.23 -4.69
N ARG A 125 -2.86 16.26 -3.95
CA ARG A 125 -4.10 16.40 -3.17
C ARG A 125 -3.94 17.21 -1.88
N GLY A 126 -2.73 17.64 -1.55
CA GLY A 126 -2.44 18.45 -0.36
C GLY A 126 -2.20 17.64 0.90
N CYS A 127 -2.04 16.33 0.82
CA CYS A 127 -1.63 15.53 1.95
C CYS A 127 -0.21 15.93 2.38
N ARG A 128 -0.01 16.17 3.66
CA ARG A 128 1.30 16.58 4.21
C ARG A 128 2.15 15.41 4.64
N GLN A 129 1.52 14.30 4.98
CA GLN A 129 2.15 13.11 5.51
C GLN A 129 1.43 11.89 4.99
N VAL A 130 2.12 10.76 5.01
CA VAL A 130 1.54 9.43 4.76
C VAL A 130 2.21 8.44 5.69
N SER A 131 1.46 7.49 6.22
CA SER A 131 1.96 6.45 7.10
C SER A 131 1.79 5.07 6.49
N LEU A 132 2.44 4.10 7.09
CA LEU A 132 2.28 2.67 6.79
C LEU A 132 2.61 1.83 8.02
N SER A 133 2.16 0.58 8.00
CA SER A 133 2.58 -0.47 8.93
C SER A 133 3.41 -1.50 8.19
N VAL A 134 4.51 -1.94 8.78
CA VAL A 134 5.39 -2.96 8.21
C VAL A 134 5.95 -3.87 9.31
N ASP A 135 6.05 -5.17 9.01
CA ASP A 135 6.84 -6.07 9.84
C ASP A 135 8.32 -5.69 9.72
N PRO A 136 9.05 -5.54 10.83
CA PRO A 136 10.47 -5.13 10.80
C PRO A 136 11.37 -6.11 10.04
N ALA A 137 10.98 -7.37 9.91
CA ALA A 137 11.70 -8.40 9.16
C ALA A 137 11.35 -8.40 7.66
N SER A 138 10.28 -7.68 7.25
CA SER A 138 9.87 -7.63 5.85
C SER A 138 10.91 -6.94 4.97
N PRO A 139 11.26 -7.52 3.81
CA PRO A 139 12.12 -6.86 2.81
C PRO A 139 11.57 -5.52 2.31
N ALA A 140 10.25 -5.32 2.36
CA ALA A 140 9.59 -4.06 1.97
C ALA A 140 10.06 -2.87 2.80
N ARG A 141 10.49 -3.08 4.04
CA ARG A 141 11.05 -2.04 4.89
C ARG A 141 12.16 -1.24 4.19
N ARG A 142 13.07 -1.95 3.48
CA ARG A 142 14.17 -1.30 2.75
C ARG A 142 13.68 -0.40 1.61
N LEU A 143 12.57 -0.79 0.96
CA LEU A 143 11.94 0.06 -0.06
C LEU A 143 11.43 1.36 0.57
N TYR A 144 10.76 1.27 1.72
CA TYR A 144 10.24 2.44 2.41
C TYR A 144 11.36 3.37 2.90
N GLU A 145 12.42 2.81 3.50
CA GLU A 145 13.59 3.57 3.95
C GLU A 145 14.26 4.33 2.77
N ARG A 146 14.39 3.70 1.60
CA ARG A 146 14.92 4.37 0.39
C ARG A 146 14.03 5.50 -0.14
N LEU A 147 12.77 5.51 0.24
CA LEU A 147 11.79 6.55 -0.12
C LEU A 147 11.48 7.48 1.06
N ASP A 148 12.44 7.63 1.96
CA ASP A 148 12.43 8.59 3.08
C ASP A 148 11.31 8.38 4.11
N PHE A 149 10.78 7.16 4.23
CA PHE A 149 9.96 6.80 5.36
C PHE A 149 10.83 6.59 6.60
N LEU A 150 10.40 7.16 7.70
CA LEU A 150 11.09 7.11 8.99
C LEU A 150 10.27 6.29 9.99
N HIS A 151 10.94 5.56 10.86
CA HIS A 151 10.30 4.86 11.96
C HIS A 151 9.69 5.87 12.93
N LEU A 152 8.39 5.72 13.20
CA LEU A 152 7.65 6.59 14.11
C LEU A 152 7.33 5.89 15.44
N GLY A 153 6.93 4.63 15.40
CA GLY A 153 6.51 3.91 16.58
C GLY A 153 6.16 2.45 16.29
N TRP A 154 5.53 1.81 17.25
CA TRP A 154 5.15 0.41 17.22
C TRP A 154 3.66 0.23 17.47
N GLU A 155 3.04 -0.68 16.75
CA GLU A 155 1.72 -1.23 17.04
C GLU A 155 1.86 -2.74 17.16
N GLY A 156 1.82 -3.28 18.40
CA GLY A 156 2.17 -4.67 18.64
C GLY A 156 3.59 -4.98 18.19
N THR A 157 3.76 -5.89 17.25
CA THR A 157 5.05 -6.29 16.65
C THR A 157 5.36 -5.58 15.34
N SER A 158 4.45 -4.76 14.83
CA SER A 158 4.63 -4.02 13.59
C SER A 158 5.18 -2.62 13.82
N MET A 159 6.06 -2.19 12.91
CA MET A 159 6.57 -0.82 12.88
C MET A 159 5.59 0.09 12.16
N THR A 160 5.31 1.24 12.75
CA THR A 160 4.69 2.36 12.04
C THR A 160 5.79 3.23 11.45
N MET A 161 5.71 3.47 10.15
CA MET A 161 6.59 4.40 9.46
C MET A 161 5.79 5.57 8.89
N ILE A 162 6.43 6.73 8.80
CA ILE A 162 5.83 7.96 8.32
C ILE A 162 6.76 8.66 7.33
N ARG A 163 6.18 9.31 6.33
CA ARG A 163 6.90 10.17 5.41
C ARG A 163 6.24 11.54 5.33
N GLN A 164 7.06 12.60 5.34
CA GLN A 164 6.63 13.94 4.98
C GLN A 164 6.49 14.05 3.46
N LEU A 165 5.37 14.60 3.01
CA LEU A 165 5.15 14.91 1.60
C LEU A 165 5.44 16.39 1.39
N GLY A 166 6.29 16.70 0.40
CA GLY A 166 6.52 18.08 0.00
C GLY A 166 5.23 18.69 -0.56
N THR A 167 5.03 19.99 -0.32
CA THR A 167 4.00 20.72 -1.06
C THR A 167 4.38 20.68 -2.54
N ALA A 168 3.45 20.22 -3.40
CA ALA A 168 3.65 20.33 -4.83
C ALA A 168 4.02 21.79 -5.17
N ALA A 169 5.14 21.99 -5.83
CA ALA A 169 5.50 23.31 -6.32
C ALA A 169 4.37 23.80 -7.23
N ARG A 170 3.83 24.99 -6.90
CA ARG A 170 2.83 25.67 -7.72
C ARG A 170 3.44 26.11 -9.04
#